data_77c6c63b428a2e3e8766194cc32950db
#
_entry.id   77c6c63b428a2e3e8766194cc32950db
#
_cell.length_a   1.000
_cell.length_b   1.000
_cell.length_c   1.000
_cell.angle_alpha   90.00
_cell.angle_beta   90.00
_cell.angle_gamma   90.00
#
_symmetry.space_group_name_H-M   'P 1'
#
loop_
_entity.id
_entity.type
_entity.pdbx_description
1 polymer ?
#
loop_
_entity_poly.entity_id
_entity_poly.type
_entity_poly.pdbx_seq_one_letter_code
_entity_poly.pdbx_strand_id
1 'polypeptide(L)'
;MQKIADGKKADVYSLAKTLWIVLTGVDHGFEGRYEEDDAIIGLRNDKRYKKEHLVELEILLKQATEYDPSLRPSMEIFVKTLEKWLEIVSNFQKSNYSEWKYLQNRLFPKTVPSHTEWRDIDSIIKILNDIGSMPGLNHMFLPTGGGQDIETAKCANEEGCICLVAGGCNYIFKHTNDYTGSKKSIWSLRIEYLIAGHNRYQGSLSHSG
;
A
#
# COMPACT_ATOMS: atom_id res chain seq x y z
N MET A 1 -39.51 -2.73 15.21
CA MET A 1 -38.67 -2.01 16.20
C MET A 1 -37.73 -1.09 15.43
N GLN A 2 -37.95 0.23 15.51
CA GLN A 2 -36.98 1.19 15.00
C GLN A 2 -35.71 1.08 15.88
N LYS A 3 -34.56 0.69 15.28
CA LYS A 3 -33.29 0.81 15.96
C LYS A 3 -33.04 2.32 16.22
N ILE A 4 -33.05 2.70 17.49
CA ILE A 4 -32.59 4.05 17.88
C ILE A 4 -31.18 4.20 17.32
N ALA A 5 -30.97 5.18 16.44
CA ALA A 5 -29.67 5.44 15.87
C ALA A 5 -28.70 5.78 17.01
N ASP A 6 -27.57 5.06 17.11
CA ASP A 6 -26.55 5.38 18.10
C ASP A 6 -25.86 6.68 17.67
N GLY A 7 -26.23 7.80 18.30
CA GLY A 7 -25.70 9.12 18.01
C GLY A 7 -24.16 9.17 18.07
N LYS A 8 -23.56 8.42 19.01
CA LYS A 8 -22.10 8.37 19.15
C LYS A 8 -21.41 7.78 17.92
N LYS A 9 -22.06 6.79 17.28
CA LYS A 9 -21.54 6.18 16.04
C LYS A 9 -21.75 7.07 14.81
N ALA A 10 -22.77 7.92 14.84
CA ALA A 10 -22.98 8.95 13.82
C ALA A 10 -21.91 10.07 13.94
N ASP A 11 -21.57 10.46 15.16
CA ASP A 11 -20.53 11.45 15.44
C ASP A 11 -19.14 10.96 14.92
N VAL A 12 -18.80 9.68 15.15
CA VAL A 12 -17.57 9.08 14.64
C VAL A 12 -17.52 9.12 13.11
N TYR A 13 -18.62 8.80 12.44
CA TYR A 13 -18.74 8.89 10.99
C TYR A 13 -18.51 10.32 10.48
N SER A 14 -19.18 11.29 11.11
CA SER A 14 -19.05 12.70 10.76
C SER A 14 -17.65 13.22 11.00
N LEU A 15 -17.02 12.83 12.12
CA LEU A 15 -15.65 13.22 12.45
C LEU A 15 -14.64 12.66 11.44
N ALA A 16 -14.80 11.41 11.00
CA ALA A 16 -13.94 10.83 9.97
C ALA A 16 -14.01 11.60 8.65
N LYS A 17 -15.20 12.03 8.24
CA LYS A 17 -15.40 12.87 7.06
C LYS A 17 -14.78 14.26 7.22
N THR A 18 -14.95 14.87 8.40
CA THR A 18 -14.32 16.15 8.73
C THR A 18 -12.80 16.04 8.72
N LEU A 19 -12.24 14.97 9.29
CA LEU A 19 -10.80 14.70 9.25
C LEU A 19 -10.28 14.63 7.82
N TRP A 20 -10.99 13.89 6.95
CA TRP A 20 -10.62 13.80 5.54
C TRP A 20 -10.68 15.18 4.83
N ILE A 21 -11.72 15.99 5.09
CA ILE A 21 -11.81 17.37 4.58
C ILE A 21 -10.60 18.20 5.01
N VAL A 22 -10.23 18.14 6.28
CA VAL A 22 -9.08 18.89 6.82
C VAL A 22 -7.78 18.44 6.14
N LEU A 23 -7.61 17.15 5.94
CA LEU A 23 -6.41 16.60 5.29
C LEU A 23 -6.35 16.97 3.81
N THR A 24 -7.46 16.87 3.10
CA THR A 24 -7.50 17.12 1.65
C THR A 24 -7.69 18.57 1.26
N GLY A 25 -8.21 19.40 2.18
CA GLY A 25 -8.55 20.80 1.90
C GLY A 25 -9.70 20.95 0.90
N VAL A 26 -10.52 19.89 0.70
CA VAL A 26 -11.71 19.94 -0.17
C VAL A 26 -12.87 20.53 0.62
N ASP A 27 -13.77 21.25 -0.03
CA ASP A 27 -14.88 21.94 0.64
C ASP A 27 -15.98 21.03 1.18
N HIS A 28 -16.01 19.77 0.75
CA HIS A 28 -17.06 18.82 1.10
C HIS A 28 -16.49 17.40 1.29
N GLY A 29 -17.15 16.61 2.13
CA GLY A 29 -16.78 15.21 2.36
C GLY A 29 -17.14 14.32 1.17
N PHE A 30 -16.47 13.17 1.08
CA PHE A 30 -16.78 12.14 0.09
C PHE A 30 -18.14 11.45 0.40
N GLU A 31 -18.77 10.86 -0.59
CA GLU A 31 -19.98 10.07 -0.41
C GLU A 31 -19.67 8.63 0.04
N GLY A 32 -20.56 8.04 0.82
CA GLY A 32 -20.45 6.65 1.25
C GLY A 32 -19.29 6.37 2.20
N ARG A 33 -18.70 5.20 2.06
CA ARG A 33 -17.57 4.70 2.85
C ARG A 33 -16.24 5.12 2.22
N TYR A 34 -15.22 5.32 3.05
CA TYR A 34 -13.86 5.54 2.58
C TYR A 34 -13.25 4.27 1.97
N GLU A 35 -12.64 4.39 0.79
CA GLU A 35 -11.89 3.32 0.14
C GLU A 35 -10.51 3.85 -0.28
N GLU A 36 -9.47 3.20 0.23
CA GLU A 36 -8.07 3.62 0.02
C GLU A 36 -7.62 3.55 -1.44
N ASP A 37 -8.20 2.63 -2.22
CA ASP A 37 -7.88 2.42 -3.65
C ASP A 37 -8.73 3.31 -4.58
N ASP A 38 -9.66 4.12 -4.06
CA ASP A 38 -10.46 5.02 -4.86
C ASP A 38 -9.61 6.19 -5.37
N ALA A 39 -9.69 6.45 -6.68
CA ALA A 39 -8.85 7.45 -7.35
C ALA A 39 -9.10 8.90 -6.88
N ILE A 40 -10.29 9.17 -6.33
CA ILE A 40 -10.71 10.53 -5.94
C ILE A 40 -10.53 10.74 -4.43
N ILE A 41 -10.95 9.77 -3.62
CA ILE A 41 -11.00 9.91 -2.17
C ILE A 41 -9.81 9.29 -1.45
N GLY A 42 -9.08 8.38 -2.07
CA GLY A 42 -7.91 7.71 -1.49
C GLY A 42 -6.76 8.69 -1.23
N LEU A 43 -6.34 8.83 0.03
CA LEU A 43 -5.28 9.76 0.42
C LEU A 43 -3.94 9.44 -0.28
N ARG A 44 -3.66 8.19 -0.59
CA ARG A 44 -2.44 7.76 -1.32
C ARG A 44 -2.35 8.35 -2.72
N ASN A 45 -3.48 8.70 -3.32
CA ASN A 45 -3.53 9.30 -4.65
C ASN A 45 -3.24 10.82 -4.64
N ASP A 46 -3.28 11.44 -3.47
CA ASP A 46 -2.93 12.85 -3.30
C ASP A 46 -1.41 13.00 -3.21
N LYS A 47 -0.86 13.85 -4.09
CA LYS A 47 0.59 14.11 -4.18
C LYS A 47 1.22 14.59 -2.86
N ARG A 48 0.44 15.24 -2.00
CA ARG A 48 0.89 15.73 -0.68
C ARG A 48 1.26 14.61 0.28
N TYR A 49 0.62 13.45 0.12
CA TYR A 49 0.76 12.30 1.02
C TYR A 49 1.59 11.15 0.46
N LYS A 50 2.13 11.30 -0.77
CA LYS A 50 2.95 10.25 -1.41
C LYS A 50 4.13 9.75 -0.58
N LYS A 51 4.65 10.58 0.33
CA LYS A 51 5.80 10.27 1.19
C LYS A 51 5.42 10.13 2.65
N GLU A 52 4.13 10.03 2.93
CA GLU A 52 3.62 9.93 4.29
C GLU A 52 3.14 8.51 4.58
N HIS A 53 3.35 8.07 5.80
CA HIS A 53 2.79 6.82 6.28
C HIS A 53 1.29 6.98 6.55
N LEU A 54 0.43 6.21 5.88
CA LEU A 54 -1.02 6.39 5.93
C LEU A 54 -1.79 5.18 6.48
N VAL A 55 -1.14 4.05 6.73
CA VAL A 55 -1.81 2.77 6.97
C VAL A 55 -2.88 2.84 8.07
N GLU A 56 -2.51 3.29 9.27
CA GLU A 56 -3.45 3.35 10.40
C GLU A 56 -4.56 4.37 10.15
N LEU A 57 -4.23 5.49 9.51
CA LEU A 57 -5.17 6.54 9.17
C LEU A 57 -6.23 6.06 8.17
N GLU A 58 -5.82 5.39 7.10
CA GLU A 58 -6.72 4.84 6.10
C GLU A 58 -7.61 3.73 6.66
N ILE A 59 -7.03 2.84 7.49
CA ILE A 59 -7.82 1.83 8.20
C ILE A 59 -8.86 2.50 9.11
N LEU A 60 -8.48 3.56 9.83
CA LEU A 60 -9.39 4.30 10.69
C LEU A 60 -10.52 4.96 9.89
N LEU A 61 -10.20 5.68 8.80
CA LEU A 61 -11.20 6.31 7.94
C LEU A 61 -12.18 5.27 7.38
N LYS A 62 -11.68 4.13 6.92
CA LYS A 62 -12.47 3.03 6.40
C LYS A 62 -13.42 2.46 7.46
N GLN A 63 -12.92 2.16 8.64
CA GLN A 63 -13.73 1.62 9.74
C GLN A 63 -14.74 2.65 10.28
N ALA A 64 -14.34 3.91 10.40
CA ALA A 64 -15.21 4.95 10.94
C ALA A 64 -16.34 5.33 9.99
N THR A 65 -16.19 5.08 8.68
CA THR A 65 -17.20 5.34 7.65
C THR A 65 -17.97 4.10 7.21
N GLU A 66 -17.88 2.98 7.96
CA GLU A 66 -18.67 1.76 7.69
C GLU A 66 -20.16 2.05 7.57
N TYR A 67 -20.82 1.37 6.61
CA TYR A 67 -22.26 1.50 6.41
C TYR A 67 -23.04 1.05 7.64
N ASP A 68 -22.66 -0.07 8.27
CA ASP A 68 -23.25 -0.53 9.52
C ASP A 68 -22.63 0.24 10.70
N PRO A 69 -23.43 1.07 11.42
CA PRO A 69 -22.94 1.81 12.57
C PRO A 69 -22.34 0.92 13.67
N SER A 70 -22.79 -0.33 13.80
CA SER A 70 -22.30 -1.25 14.83
C SER A 70 -20.83 -1.63 14.63
N LEU A 71 -20.34 -1.58 13.38
CA LEU A 71 -18.98 -1.90 13.02
C LEU A 71 -18.01 -0.70 13.18
N ARG A 72 -18.54 0.51 13.34
CA ARG A 72 -17.71 1.70 13.52
C ARG A 72 -17.02 1.67 14.88
N PRO A 73 -15.80 2.18 15.01
CA PRO A 73 -15.11 2.28 16.29
C PRO A 73 -15.86 3.17 17.28
N SER A 74 -15.55 3.07 18.56
CA SER A 74 -15.94 4.10 19.54
C SER A 74 -15.08 5.35 19.36
N MET A 75 -15.53 6.48 19.90
CA MET A 75 -14.75 7.73 19.90
C MET A 75 -13.38 7.54 20.58
N GLU A 76 -13.34 6.77 21.66
CA GLU A 76 -12.10 6.45 22.37
C GLU A 76 -11.11 5.69 21.49
N ILE A 77 -11.60 4.68 20.74
CA ILE A 77 -10.78 3.91 19.80
C ILE A 77 -10.31 4.83 18.66
N PHE A 78 -11.19 5.70 18.17
CA PHE A 78 -10.87 6.66 17.11
C PHE A 78 -9.68 7.55 17.51
N VAL A 79 -9.76 8.16 18.69
CA VAL A 79 -8.68 9.03 19.23
C VAL A 79 -7.38 8.24 19.43
N LYS A 80 -7.43 7.09 20.09
CA LYS A 80 -6.25 6.24 20.31
C LYS A 80 -5.58 5.80 18.99
N THR A 81 -6.37 5.56 17.96
CA THR A 81 -5.82 5.17 16.65
C THR A 81 -5.12 6.36 15.98
N LEU A 82 -5.66 7.57 16.09
CA LEU A 82 -4.98 8.78 15.61
C LEU A 82 -3.69 9.05 16.36
N GLU A 83 -3.69 8.95 17.70
CA GLU A 83 -2.48 9.12 18.51
C GLU A 83 -1.40 8.11 18.13
N LYS A 84 -1.80 6.84 17.94
CA LYS A 84 -0.89 5.80 17.47
C LYS A 84 -0.34 6.10 16.08
N TRP A 85 -1.17 6.57 15.15
CA TRP A 85 -0.71 6.96 13.82
C TRP A 85 0.32 8.08 13.88
N LEU A 86 0.09 9.14 14.67
CA LEU A 86 1.04 10.22 14.88
C LEU A 86 2.39 9.73 15.46
N GLU A 87 2.35 8.78 16.38
CA GLU A 87 3.54 8.15 16.94
C GLU A 87 4.31 7.34 15.88
N ILE A 88 3.61 6.61 15.03
CA ILE A 88 4.22 5.80 13.96
C ILE A 88 4.84 6.70 12.88
N VAL A 89 4.14 7.72 12.42
CA VAL A 89 4.63 8.67 11.41
C VAL A 89 5.95 9.31 11.83
N SER A 90 6.11 9.59 13.10
CA SER A 90 7.36 10.19 13.64
C SER A 90 8.55 9.21 13.71
N ASN A 91 8.34 7.92 13.41
CA ASN A 91 9.36 6.88 13.58
C ASN A 91 9.43 5.95 12.36
N PHE A 92 10.49 6.09 11.57
CA PHE A 92 10.69 5.32 10.34
C PHE A 92 10.60 3.79 10.54
N GLN A 93 11.17 3.25 11.62
CA GLN A 93 11.14 1.80 11.86
C GLN A 93 9.72 1.30 12.16
N LYS A 94 8.94 2.10 12.89
CA LYS A 94 7.52 1.77 13.16
C LYS A 94 6.69 1.85 11.88
N SER A 95 6.90 2.89 11.06
CA SER A 95 6.23 3.04 9.75
C SER A 95 6.55 1.86 8.83
N ASN A 96 7.81 1.52 8.69
CA ASN A 96 8.27 0.38 7.89
C ASN A 96 7.63 -0.94 8.35
N TYR A 97 7.65 -1.22 9.66
CA TYR A 97 7.05 -2.43 10.21
C TYR A 97 5.52 -2.47 10.00
N SER A 98 4.84 -1.35 10.20
CA SER A 98 3.40 -1.25 10.01
C SER A 98 3.00 -1.50 8.55
N GLU A 99 3.67 -0.84 7.61
CA GLU A 99 3.44 -1.00 6.18
C GLU A 99 3.71 -2.43 5.72
N TRP A 100 4.78 -3.05 6.24
CA TRP A 100 5.06 -4.45 5.96
C TRP A 100 3.92 -5.36 6.44
N LYS A 101 3.46 -5.18 7.65
CA LYS A 101 2.35 -5.97 8.19
C LYS A 101 1.06 -5.76 7.40
N TYR A 102 0.78 -4.54 7.00
CA TYR A 102 -0.35 -4.24 6.15
C TYR A 102 -0.26 -4.95 4.80
N LEU A 103 0.89 -4.84 4.12
CA LEU A 103 1.13 -5.52 2.84
C LEU A 103 1.01 -7.05 2.98
N GLN A 104 1.62 -7.64 4.00
CA GLN A 104 1.50 -9.07 4.28
C GLN A 104 0.04 -9.51 4.44
N ASN A 105 -0.74 -8.79 5.25
CA ASN A 105 -2.13 -9.13 5.49
C ASN A 105 -2.98 -9.00 4.22
N ARG A 106 -2.66 -8.02 3.37
CA ARG A 106 -3.34 -7.83 2.08
C ARG A 106 -3.03 -8.95 1.08
N LEU A 107 -1.77 -9.37 1.00
CA LEU A 107 -1.32 -10.44 0.11
C LEU A 107 -1.70 -11.83 0.63
N PHE A 108 -1.65 -12.03 1.93
CA PHE A 108 -1.82 -13.31 2.60
C PHE A 108 -2.81 -13.22 3.77
N PRO A 109 -4.11 -13.07 3.49
CA PRO A 109 -5.11 -12.81 4.55
C PRO A 109 -5.33 -13.98 5.51
N LYS A 110 -4.90 -15.19 5.16
CA LYS A 110 -5.06 -16.39 6.01
C LYS A 110 -3.76 -16.83 6.66
N THR A 111 -2.73 -17.05 5.86
CA THR A 111 -1.44 -17.60 6.32
C THR A 111 -0.32 -17.02 5.48
N VAL A 112 0.69 -16.46 6.13
CA VAL A 112 1.88 -15.96 5.45
C VAL A 112 2.77 -17.16 5.09
N PRO A 113 3.03 -17.44 3.81
CA PRO A 113 3.93 -18.51 3.40
C PRO A 113 5.39 -18.15 3.69
N SER A 114 6.25 -19.15 3.83
CA SER A 114 7.68 -18.95 3.99
C SER A 114 8.35 -18.44 2.70
N HIS A 115 7.76 -18.75 1.56
CA HIS A 115 8.22 -18.34 0.24
C HIS A 115 7.03 -18.20 -0.71
N THR A 116 7.05 -17.20 -1.57
CA THR A 116 6.02 -16.98 -2.60
C THR A 116 6.65 -16.40 -3.85
N GLU A 117 6.19 -16.86 -5.01
CA GLU A 117 6.52 -16.31 -6.33
C GLU A 117 5.24 -15.90 -7.06
N TRP A 118 5.25 -14.73 -7.67
CA TRP A 118 4.20 -14.28 -8.60
C TRP A 118 4.73 -14.37 -10.02
N ARG A 119 3.95 -14.97 -10.90
CA ARG A 119 4.29 -15.18 -12.32
C ARG A 119 3.36 -14.44 -13.26
N ASP A 120 2.31 -13.91 -12.71
CA ASP A 120 1.33 -13.09 -13.39
C ASP A 120 1.74 -11.62 -13.37
N ILE A 121 1.85 -11.02 -14.55
CA ILE A 121 2.32 -9.64 -14.74
C ILE A 121 1.44 -8.63 -14.00
N ASP A 122 0.12 -8.79 -14.08
CA ASP A 122 -0.82 -7.85 -13.44
C ASP A 122 -0.69 -7.89 -11.92
N SER A 123 -0.52 -9.08 -11.34
CA SER A 123 -0.24 -9.23 -9.91
C SER A 123 1.09 -8.59 -9.52
N ILE A 124 2.15 -8.75 -10.33
CA ILE A 124 3.45 -8.13 -10.07
C ILE A 124 3.34 -6.61 -10.12
N ILE A 125 2.69 -6.06 -11.14
CA ILE A 125 2.45 -4.62 -11.29
C ILE A 125 1.68 -4.06 -10.09
N LYS A 126 0.64 -4.77 -9.67
CA LYS A 126 -0.16 -4.37 -8.51
C LYS A 126 0.69 -4.32 -7.23
N ILE A 127 1.49 -5.36 -6.96
CA ILE A 127 2.36 -5.42 -5.78
C ILE A 127 3.42 -4.30 -5.82
N LEU A 128 4.01 -4.03 -6.98
CA LEU A 128 4.99 -2.95 -7.13
C LEU A 128 4.36 -1.58 -6.89
N ASN A 129 3.14 -1.34 -7.36
CA ASN A 129 2.40 -0.11 -7.07
C ASN A 129 1.99 -0.02 -5.60
N ASP A 130 1.57 -1.12 -4.97
CA ASP A 130 1.28 -1.19 -3.53
C ASP A 130 2.54 -0.80 -2.72
N ILE A 131 3.71 -1.36 -3.06
CA ILE A 131 5.01 -0.98 -2.45
C ILE A 131 5.33 0.48 -2.72
N GLY A 132 5.15 0.95 -3.97
CA GLY A 132 5.38 2.33 -4.37
C GLY A 132 4.55 3.36 -3.60
N SER A 133 3.40 2.95 -3.08
CA SER A 133 2.52 3.78 -2.25
C SER A 133 2.87 3.80 -0.75
N MET A 134 3.89 3.03 -0.33
CA MET A 134 4.26 2.83 1.07
C MET A 134 5.69 3.33 1.31
N PRO A 135 5.89 4.57 1.79
CA PRO A 135 7.21 5.20 1.86
C PRO A 135 8.23 4.45 2.73
N GLY A 136 7.78 3.74 3.76
CA GLY A 136 8.65 2.90 4.59
C GLY A 136 9.15 1.64 3.88
N LEU A 137 8.48 1.20 2.83
CA LEU A 137 8.85 0.02 2.03
C LEU A 137 9.45 0.39 0.67
N ASN A 138 9.14 1.58 0.19
CA ASN A 138 9.41 1.98 -1.18
C ASN A 138 10.88 2.32 -1.37
N HIS A 139 11.67 1.30 -1.70
CA HIS A 139 13.06 1.51 -2.10
C HIS A 139 13.57 0.39 -2.99
N MET A 140 13.84 0.70 -4.24
CA MET A 140 14.42 -0.26 -5.17
C MET A 140 15.94 -0.16 -5.15
N PHE A 141 16.64 -1.25 -4.81
CA PHE A 141 18.09 -1.34 -4.88
C PHE A 141 18.55 -1.74 -6.28
N LEU A 142 19.50 -0.99 -6.82
CA LEU A 142 20.10 -1.28 -8.11
C LEU A 142 21.33 -2.19 -7.94
N PRO A 143 21.59 -3.15 -8.88
CA PRO A 143 22.77 -4.02 -8.82
C PRO A 143 24.11 -3.26 -8.83
N THR A 144 24.12 -2.07 -9.41
CA THR A 144 25.30 -1.18 -9.49
C THR A 144 25.53 -0.35 -8.22
N GLY A 145 24.73 -0.55 -7.21
CA GLY A 145 24.71 0.27 -5.98
C GLY A 145 23.72 1.42 -6.05
N GLY A 146 23.36 1.93 -4.88
CA GLY A 146 22.30 2.94 -4.71
C GLY A 146 20.89 2.33 -4.75
N GLY A 147 19.89 3.19 -4.71
CA GLY A 147 18.49 2.80 -4.77
C GLY A 147 17.63 3.99 -5.14
N GLN A 148 16.42 3.71 -5.57
CA GLN A 148 15.44 4.71 -5.95
C GLN A 148 14.03 4.27 -5.54
N ASP A 149 13.17 5.25 -5.31
CA ASP A 149 11.77 4.99 -4.98
C ASP A 149 10.99 4.64 -6.24
N ILE A 150 10.12 3.66 -6.12
CA ILE A 150 9.16 3.29 -7.17
C ILE A 150 8.09 4.37 -7.25
N GLU A 151 7.91 4.95 -8.42
CA GLU A 151 6.86 5.93 -8.69
C GLU A 151 5.60 5.27 -9.23
N THR A 152 5.76 4.34 -10.17
CA THR A 152 4.67 3.53 -10.73
C THR A 152 5.20 2.32 -11.49
N ALA A 153 4.40 1.28 -11.56
CA ALA A 153 4.59 0.13 -12.43
C ALA A 153 3.38 -0.02 -13.35
N LYS A 154 3.61 -0.35 -14.62
CA LYS A 154 2.56 -0.57 -15.63
C LYS A 154 3.01 -1.54 -16.71
N CYS A 155 2.07 -2.08 -17.47
CA CYS A 155 2.43 -2.80 -18.69
C CYS A 155 3.20 -1.86 -19.64
N ALA A 156 4.27 -2.35 -20.23
CA ALA A 156 4.96 -1.62 -21.30
C ALA A 156 4.18 -1.76 -22.62
N ASN A 157 4.54 -0.95 -23.61
CA ASN A 157 3.92 -1.03 -24.95
C ASN A 157 4.24 -2.36 -25.67
N GLU A 158 5.32 -3.03 -25.25
CA GLU A 158 5.68 -4.37 -25.75
C GLU A 158 4.95 -5.43 -24.91
N GLU A 159 4.34 -6.41 -25.57
CA GLU A 159 3.64 -7.50 -24.94
C GLU A 159 4.59 -8.29 -23.99
N GLY A 160 4.13 -8.59 -22.80
CA GLY A 160 4.91 -9.31 -21.80
C GLY A 160 6.02 -8.50 -21.11
N CYS A 161 6.04 -7.18 -21.26
CA CYS A 161 7.01 -6.31 -20.61
C CYS A 161 6.39 -5.46 -19.50
N ILE A 162 7.16 -5.23 -18.44
CA ILE A 162 6.81 -4.32 -17.34
C ILE A 162 7.65 -3.05 -17.47
N CYS A 163 7.00 -1.90 -17.45
CA CYS A 163 7.64 -0.61 -17.30
C CYS A 163 7.55 -0.17 -15.85
N LEU A 164 8.68 -0.10 -15.16
CA LEU A 164 8.82 0.45 -13.82
C LEU A 164 9.41 1.85 -13.92
N VAL A 165 8.71 2.83 -13.35
CA VAL A 165 9.22 4.20 -13.21
C VAL A 165 9.78 4.37 -11.81
N ALA A 166 11.05 4.74 -11.72
CA ALA A 166 11.71 4.98 -10.45
C ALA A 166 12.77 6.07 -10.61
N GLY A 167 12.76 7.07 -9.70
CA GLY A 167 13.69 8.20 -9.73
C GLY A 167 13.67 8.99 -11.04
N GLY A 168 12.51 9.14 -11.68
CA GLY A 168 12.36 9.82 -12.96
C GLY A 168 12.85 9.02 -14.18
N CYS A 169 13.34 7.79 -13.99
CA CYS A 169 13.79 6.90 -15.06
C CYS A 169 12.77 5.79 -15.34
N ASN A 170 12.70 5.38 -16.62
CA ASN A 170 11.89 4.24 -17.04
C ASN A 170 12.78 3.01 -17.19
N TYR A 171 12.48 1.97 -16.41
CA TYR A 171 13.14 0.67 -16.50
C TYR A 171 12.20 -0.31 -17.19
N ILE A 172 12.58 -0.83 -18.34
CA ILE A 172 11.80 -1.82 -19.10
C ILE A 172 12.35 -3.20 -18.74
N PHE A 173 11.56 -3.99 -18.07
CA PHE A 173 11.85 -5.39 -17.81
C PHE A 173 11.19 -6.22 -18.90
N LYS A 174 12.02 -6.71 -19.82
CA LYS A 174 11.58 -7.55 -20.91
C LYS A 174 11.70 -9.01 -20.50
N HIS A 175 10.68 -9.73 -20.86
CA HIS A 175 10.69 -11.16 -20.78
C HIS A 175 11.69 -11.71 -21.81
N THR A 176 12.73 -12.37 -21.37
CA THR A 176 13.65 -13.07 -22.27
C THR A 176 13.23 -14.54 -22.35
N ASN A 177 13.02 -15.04 -23.57
CA ASN A 177 12.86 -16.48 -23.77
C ASN A 177 14.11 -17.18 -23.27
N ASP A 178 13.92 -18.21 -22.46
CA ASP A 178 14.98 -19.01 -21.92
C ASP A 178 15.84 -19.61 -23.05
N TYR A 179 17.16 -19.60 -22.85
CA TYR A 179 18.16 -20.09 -23.80
C TYR A 179 18.03 -21.61 -24.09
N THR A 180 17.23 -22.33 -23.31
CA THR A 180 17.02 -23.78 -23.43
C THR A 180 15.85 -24.18 -24.33
N GLY A 181 15.21 -23.23 -25.03
CA GLY A 181 14.09 -23.52 -25.93
C GLY A 181 12.78 -23.93 -25.24
N SER A 182 12.72 -23.89 -23.93
CA SER A 182 11.49 -24.07 -23.16
C SER A 182 10.64 -22.81 -23.27
N LYS A 183 9.42 -22.94 -23.81
CA LYS A 183 8.46 -21.82 -24.01
C LYS A 183 7.84 -21.25 -22.73
N LYS A 184 8.46 -21.45 -21.57
CA LYS A 184 7.95 -20.93 -20.29
C LYS A 184 8.88 -19.89 -19.73
N SER A 185 8.69 -18.70 -20.16
CA SER A 185 9.30 -17.56 -19.55
C SER A 185 8.54 -17.16 -18.29
N ILE A 186 9.25 -16.94 -17.20
CA ILE A 186 8.66 -16.73 -15.89
C ILE A 186 9.22 -15.41 -15.33
N TRP A 187 8.34 -14.44 -15.17
CA TRP A 187 8.60 -13.32 -14.28
C TRP A 187 8.39 -13.78 -12.86
N SER A 188 9.32 -13.51 -11.98
CA SER A 188 9.11 -13.70 -10.55
C SER A 188 9.44 -12.43 -9.77
N LEU A 189 8.55 -12.04 -8.87
CA LEU A 189 8.82 -11.04 -7.85
C LEU A 189 9.10 -11.77 -6.54
N ARG A 190 10.33 -11.62 -6.02
CA ARG A 190 10.72 -12.13 -4.71
C ARG A 190 10.85 -10.97 -3.74
N ILE A 191 10.11 -11.01 -2.66
CA ILE A 191 10.20 -10.06 -1.56
C ILE A 191 10.81 -10.79 -0.37
N GLU A 192 11.98 -10.33 0.08
CA GLU A 192 12.64 -10.86 1.27
C GLU A 192 12.65 -9.82 2.37
N TYR A 193 12.15 -10.18 3.53
CA TYR A 193 12.29 -9.38 4.74
C TYR A 193 13.46 -9.90 5.57
N LEU A 194 14.55 -9.15 5.60
CA LEU A 194 15.72 -9.51 6.41
C LEU A 194 15.56 -8.97 7.84
N ILE A 195 15.23 -9.87 8.76
CA ILE A 195 15.29 -9.59 10.20
C ILE A 195 16.73 -9.85 10.65
N ALA A 196 17.62 -8.90 10.44
CA ALA A 196 18.96 -8.94 11.04
C ALA A 196 19.47 -7.52 11.26
N GLY A 197 19.16 -6.94 12.42
CA GLY A 197 19.85 -5.79 12.99
C GLY A 197 19.80 -4.45 12.24
N HIS A 198 19.44 -4.45 10.98
CA HIS A 198 19.17 -3.28 10.13
C HIS A 198 17.98 -3.62 9.25
N ASN A 199 16.87 -2.94 9.45
CA ASN A 199 15.66 -3.05 8.62
C ASN A 199 15.96 -2.56 7.20
N ARG A 200 16.44 -3.43 6.34
CA ARG A 200 16.59 -3.17 4.91
C ARG A 200 15.80 -4.18 4.13
N TYR A 201 14.90 -3.70 3.32
CA TYR A 201 14.25 -4.46 2.26
C TYR A 201 15.24 -4.75 1.14
N GLN A 202 15.24 -5.98 0.67
CA GLN A 202 15.66 -6.29 -0.69
C GLN A 202 14.45 -6.86 -1.42
N GLY A 203 13.82 -6.02 -2.26
CA GLY A 203 12.96 -6.52 -3.32
C GLY A 203 13.87 -6.81 -4.51
N SER A 204 13.91 -8.03 -5.00
CA SER A 204 14.58 -8.33 -6.26
C SER A 204 13.55 -8.80 -7.28
N LEU A 205 13.51 -8.14 -8.43
CA LEU A 205 12.97 -8.72 -9.64
C LEU A 205 14.04 -9.69 -10.15
N SER A 206 13.85 -11.00 -9.95
CA SER A 206 14.74 -12.00 -10.49
C SER A 206 14.10 -12.65 -11.70
N HIS A 207 14.91 -12.84 -12.73
CA HIS A 207 14.61 -13.71 -13.83
C HIS A 207 15.20 -15.07 -13.50
N SER A 208 14.37 -16.08 -13.36
CA SER A 208 14.84 -17.47 -13.32
C SER A 208 14.67 -18.06 -14.70
N GLY A 209 15.81 -18.26 -15.36
CA GLY A 209 15.92 -19.07 -16.56
C GLY A 209 15.58 -20.54 -16.25
#